data_07522ae11eeb06dce5bb14b9be0022f9
#
_entry.id   07522ae11eeb06dce5bb14b9be0022f9
#
_cell.length_a   1.000
_cell.length_b   1.000
_cell.length_c   1.000
_cell.angle_alpha   90.00
_cell.angle_beta   90.00
_cell.angle_gamma   90.00
#
_symmetry.space_group_name_H-M   'P 1'
#
loop_
_entity.id
_entity.type
_entity.pdbx_description
1 polymer ?
#
loop_
_entity_poly.entity_id
_entity_poly.type
_entity_poly.pdbx_seq_one_letter_code
_entity_poly.pdbx_strand_id
1 'polypeptide(L)'
;MRNLILICFLFLASVGANAQCEITADVCQTHISSQYLSDGQHYRALLLSDQVAEFNATLYGGTTYRLAGCSGTQDGNLQYRVFDSQRNLLFKNDEFQNAPHWDFQVEATLDVIIEAQLDPIAGASGCAVMLMGFRR
;
A
#
# COMPACT_ATOMS: atom_id res chain seq x y z
N MET A 1 -28.01 5.62 33.35
CA MET A 1 -26.84 6.49 33.02
C MET A 1 -25.57 5.71 32.83
N ARG A 2 -25.24 4.75 33.70
CA ARG A 2 -23.99 3.94 33.58
C ARG A 2 -23.89 3.14 32.29
N ASN A 3 -25.00 2.59 31.78
CA ASN A 3 -25.03 1.82 30.54
C ASN A 3 -24.96 2.69 29.28
N LEU A 4 -25.43 3.93 29.37
CA LEU A 4 -25.37 4.91 28.24
C LEU A 4 -23.94 5.39 28.01
N ILE A 5 -23.15 5.56 29.05
CA ILE A 5 -21.76 5.97 29.00
C ILE A 5 -20.90 4.86 28.39
N LEU A 6 -21.19 3.59 28.70
CA LEU A 6 -20.50 2.43 28.12
C LEU A 6 -20.73 2.29 26.60
N ILE A 7 -21.95 2.58 26.13
CA ILE A 7 -22.31 2.53 24.71
C ILE A 7 -21.62 3.68 23.93
N CYS A 8 -21.51 4.88 24.53
CA CYS A 8 -20.76 5.96 23.90
C CYS A 8 -19.25 5.67 23.78
N PHE A 9 -18.66 4.97 24.74
CA PHE A 9 -17.24 4.60 24.69
C PHE A 9 -16.94 3.55 23.61
N LEU A 10 -17.87 2.64 23.31
CA LEU A 10 -17.71 1.65 22.24
C LEU A 10 -17.82 2.27 20.83
N PHE A 11 -18.57 3.37 20.68
CA PHE A 11 -18.70 4.06 19.39
C PHE A 11 -17.47 4.90 19.03
N LEU A 12 -16.70 5.39 20.01
CA LEU A 12 -15.49 6.17 19.78
C LEU A 12 -14.29 5.33 19.30
N ALA A 13 -14.29 4.03 19.56
CA ALA A 13 -13.17 3.14 19.18
C ALA A 13 -13.14 2.80 17.67
N SER A 14 -14.26 2.94 16.96
CA SER A 14 -14.36 2.60 15.52
C SER A 14 -13.89 3.71 14.57
N VAL A 15 -13.71 4.94 15.04
CA VAL A 15 -13.30 6.08 14.21
C VAL A 15 -11.78 6.12 14.01
N GLY A 16 -11.00 5.56 14.93
CA GLY A 16 -9.54 5.62 14.91
C GLY A 16 -8.86 4.82 13.79
N ALA A 17 -9.45 3.69 13.37
CA ALA A 17 -8.85 2.82 12.38
C ALA A 17 -8.90 3.42 10.95
N ASN A 18 -9.98 4.09 10.60
CA ASN A 18 -10.10 4.77 9.29
C ASN A 18 -9.20 5.99 9.19
N ALA A 19 -8.99 6.74 10.29
CA ALA A 19 -8.12 7.90 10.32
C ALA A 19 -6.65 7.55 10.07
N GLN A 20 -6.17 6.39 10.53
CA GLN A 20 -4.80 5.92 10.27
C GLN A 20 -4.55 5.63 8.79
N CYS A 21 -5.50 5.02 8.09
CA CYS A 21 -5.38 4.75 6.67
C CYS A 21 -5.42 6.04 5.83
N GLU A 22 -6.22 7.03 6.21
CA GLU A 22 -6.25 8.33 5.53
C GLU A 22 -4.90 9.06 5.63
N ILE A 23 -4.32 9.14 6.83
CA ILE A 23 -3.01 9.77 7.04
C ILE A 23 -1.94 9.04 6.23
N THR A 24 -1.94 7.72 6.25
CA THR A 24 -0.99 6.92 5.46
C THR A 24 -1.19 7.14 3.96
N ALA A 25 -2.42 7.23 3.48
CA ALA A 25 -2.70 7.50 2.08
C ALA A 25 -2.20 8.89 1.64
N ASP A 26 -2.36 9.91 2.48
CA ASP A 26 -1.85 11.26 2.21
C ASP A 26 -0.31 11.28 2.12
N VAL A 27 0.37 10.59 3.02
CA VAL A 27 1.83 10.42 2.96
C VAL A 27 2.22 9.69 1.69
N CYS A 28 1.54 8.60 1.34
CA CYS A 28 1.82 7.80 0.17
C CYS A 28 1.61 8.57 -1.15
N GLN A 29 0.60 9.44 -1.19
CA GLN A 29 0.30 10.28 -2.35
C GLN A 29 1.47 11.20 -2.72
N THR A 30 2.30 11.60 -1.76
CA THR A 30 3.49 12.43 -2.04
C THR A 30 4.51 11.74 -2.93
N HIS A 31 4.50 10.39 -2.97
CA HIS A 31 5.38 9.60 -3.83
C HIS A 31 4.87 9.48 -5.28
N ILE A 32 3.60 9.79 -5.52
CA ILE A 32 3.05 9.91 -6.88
C ILE A 32 3.30 11.34 -7.34
N SER A 33 4.36 11.53 -8.12
CA SER A 33 4.72 12.87 -8.60
C SER A 33 3.70 13.40 -9.62
N SER A 34 3.76 14.71 -9.89
CA SER A 34 2.89 15.37 -10.90
C SER A 34 3.07 14.83 -12.33
N GLN A 35 4.14 14.07 -12.58
CA GLN A 35 4.39 13.43 -13.89
C GLN A 35 3.61 12.12 -14.07
N TYR A 36 3.01 11.59 -13.00
CA TYR A 36 2.22 10.38 -13.04
C TYR A 36 0.75 10.70 -12.81
N LEU A 37 -0.10 10.09 -13.62
CA LEU A 37 -1.55 10.12 -13.41
C LEU A 37 -1.92 8.96 -12.49
N SER A 38 -2.69 9.26 -11.44
CA SER A 38 -3.23 8.20 -10.58
C SER A 38 -4.22 7.34 -11.37
N ASP A 39 -4.23 6.04 -11.12
CA ASP A 39 -5.24 5.12 -11.65
C ASP A 39 -6.59 5.27 -10.92
N GLY A 40 -6.66 6.13 -9.90
CA GLY A 40 -7.87 6.40 -9.10
C GLY A 40 -8.17 5.32 -8.06
N GLN A 41 -7.34 4.29 -7.94
CA GLN A 41 -7.52 3.22 -6.95
C GLN A 41 -6.58 3.42 -5.77
N HIS A 42 -7.13 3.18 -4.58
CA HIS A 42 -6.38 3.14 -3.33
C HIS A 42 -6.53 1.75 -2.73
N TYR A 43 -5.49 0.95 -2.79
CA TYR A 43 -5.46 -0.36 -2.16
C TYR A 43 -5.07 -0.17 -0.69
N ARG A 44 -5.94 -0.59 0.22
CA ARG A 44 -5.75 -0.41 1.67
C ARG A 44 -6.03 -1.71 2.41
N ALA A 45 -5.22 -2.00 3.40
CA ALA A 45 -5.43 -3.13 4.30
C ALA A 45 -4.90 -2.80 5.69
N LEU A 46 -5.66 -3.15 6.73
CA LEU A 46 -5.16 -3.19 8.11
C LEU A 46 -4.45 -4.51 8.33
N LEU A 47 -3.18 -4.46 8.67
CA LEU A 47 -2.32 -5.63 8.84
C LEU A 47 -1.81 -5.74 10.27
N LEU A 48 -1.74 -6.96 10.77
CA LEU A 48 -0.86 -7.36 11.86
C LEU A 48 0.53 -7.66 11.30
N SER A 49 1.54 -7.74 12.17
CA SER A 49 2.95 -7.89 11.77
C SER A 49 3.26 -9.14 10.95
N ASP A 50 2.43 -10.18 11.04
CA ASP A 50 2.60 -11.47 10.36
C ASP A 50 1.64 -11.65 9.18
N GLN A 51 0.80 -10.65 8.89
CA GLN A 51 -0.17 -10.70 7.82
C GLN A 51 0.37 -10.13 6.52
N VAL A 52 -0.12 -10.69 5.41
CA VAL A 52 0.18 -10.24 4.04
C VAL A 52 -1.13 -9.87 3.36
N ALA A 53 -1.19 -8.66 2.81
CA ALA A 53 -2.26 -8.25 1.92
C ALA A 53 -1.88 -8.56 0.47
N GLU A 54 -2.84 -8.94 -0.34
CA GLU A 54 -2.65 -9.25 -1.76
C GLU A 54 -3.57 -8.38 -2.60
N PHE A 55 -3.01 -7.74 -3.61
CA PHE A 55 -3.72 -6.88 -4.56
C PHE A 55 -3.42 -7.35 -5.98
N ASN A 56 -4.41 -7.31 -6.85
CA ASN A 56 -4.27 -7.66 -8.25
C ASN A 56 -4.37 -6.41 -9.12
N ALA A 57 -3.53 -6.32 -10.14
CA ALA A 57 -3.56 -5.22 -11.10
C ALA A 57 -3.15 -5.71 -12.49
N THR A 58 -3.60 -4.99 -13.52
CA THR A 58 -3.11 -5.18 -14.89
C THR A 58 -2.25 -4.01 -15.30
N LEU A 59 -1.02 -4.28 -15.71
CA LEU A 59 -0.07 -3.31 -16.22
C LEU A 59 -0.08 -3.35 -17.75
N TYR A 60 -0.40 -2.23 -18.39
CA TYR A 60 -0.51 -2.16 -19.84
C TYR A 60 0.83 -1.84 -20.50
N GLY A 61 1.12 -2.54 -21.57
CA GLY A 61 2.34 -2.33 -22.36
C GLY A 61 2.47 -0.93 -22.93
N GLY A 62 3.69 -0.44 -23.08
CA GLY A 62 3.99 0.91 -23.54
C GLY A 62 3.83 2.00 -22.49
N THR A 63 3.67 1.63 -21.23
CA THR A 63 3.37 2.52 -20.11
C THR A 63 4.43 2.37 -19.02
N THR A 64 4.83 3.47 -18.40
CA THR A 64 5.64 3.45 -17.17
C THR A 64 4.71 3.61 -15.97
N TYR A 65 4.79 2.68 -15.03
CA TYR A 65 4.04 2.71 -13.79
C TYR A 65 4.93 3.07 -12.61
N ARG A 66 4.41 3.88 -11.71
CA ARG A 66 4.97 4.07 -10.38
C ARG A 66 4.06 3.38 -9.37
N LEU A 67 4.63 2.45 -8.63
CA LEU A 67 3.99 1.81 -7.49
C LEU A 67 4.53 2.45 -6.21
N ALA A 68 3.66 2.98 -5.36
CA ALA A 68 4.02 3.53 -4.06
C ALA A 68 3.38 2.68 -2.96
N GLY A 69 4.17 2.29 -1.97
CA GLY A 69 3.72 1.47 -0.84
C GLY A 69 4.16 2.08 0.48
N CYS A 70 3.20 2.32 1.37
CA CYS A 70 3.42 3.04 2.60
C CYS A 70 2.65 2.42 3.77
N SER A 71 3.22 2.55 4.96
CA SER A 71 2.53 2.27 6.21
C SER A 71 2.97 3.28 7.28
N GLY A 72 2.02 3.78 8.06
CA GLY A 72 2.29 4.82 9.05
C GLY A 72 2.59 6.17 8.43
N THR A 73 3.37 6.99 9.13
CA THR A 73 3.69 8.37 8.77
C THR A 73 5.11 8.56 8.25
N GLN A 74 5.92 7.49 8.25
CA GLN A 74 7.31 7.50 7.79
C GLN A 74 7.52 6.44 6.71
N ASP A 75 8.43 6.71 5.78
CA ASP A 75 8.83 5.77 4.76
C ASP A 75 9.63 4.59 5.35
N GLY A 76 9.62 3.47 4.62
CA GLY A 76 10.42 2.30 4.98
C GLY A 76 9.70 1.29 5.87
N ASN A 77 8.42 1.50 6.19
CA ASN A 77 7.65 0.62 7.06
C ASN A 77 6.90 -0.49 6.33
N LEU A 78 6.85 -0.46 5.00
CA LEU A 78 6.14 -1.45 4.20
C LEU A 78 7.09 -2.19 3.28
N GLN A 79 7.02 -3.50 3.30
CA GLN A 79 7.64 -4.38 2.32
C GLN A 79 6.58 -4.82 1.31
N TYR A 80 6.88 -4.69 0.02
CA TYR A 80 6.00 -5.16 -1.02
C TYR A 80 6.77 -5.91 -2.11
N ARG A 81 6.08 -6.87 -2.72
CA ARG A 81 6.59 -7.74 -3.77
C ARG A 81 5.62 -7.75 -4.94
N VAL A 82 6.15 -7.80 -6.13
CA VAL A 82 5.37 -7.87 -7.36
C VAL A 82 5.67 -9.19 -8.05
N PHE A 83 4.62 -9.95 -8.34
CA PHE A 83 4.69 -11.23 -9.04
C PHE A 83 3.90 -11.15 -10.33
N ASP A 84 4.26 -11.97 -11.30
CA ASP A 84 3.39 -12.23 -12.45
C ASP A 84 2.22 -13.18 -12.07
N SER A 85 1.33 -13.45 -13.01
CA SER A 85 0.17 -14.33 -12.79
C SER A 85 0.54 -15.78 -12.46
N GLN A 86 1.77 -16.20 -12.75
CA GLN A 86 2.31 -17.51 -12.43
C GLN A 86 3.13 -17.52 -11.12
N ARG A 87 3.09 -16.41 -10.37
CA ARG A 87 3.83 -16.18 -9.13
C ARG A 87 5.36 -16.22 -9.28
N ASN A 88 5.87 -15.86 -10.44
CA ASN A 88 7.28 -15.55 -10.59
C ASN A 88 7.54 -14.16 -10.00
N LEU A 89 8.55 -14.05 -9.14
CA LEU A 89 8.91 -12.76 -8.53
C LEU A 89 9.52 -11.83 -9.58
N LEU A 90 8.93 -10.66 -9.74
CA LEU A 90 9.42 -9.62 -10.65
C LEU A 90 10.20 -8.53 -9.91
N PHE A 91 9.76 -8.19 -8.69
CA PHE A 91 10.37 -7.13 -7.89
C PHE A 91 10.06 -7.32 -6.40
N LYS A 92 10.98 -6.87 -5.55
CA LYS A 92 10.77 -6.69 -4.12
C LYS A 92 11.55 -5.48 -3.60
N ASN A 93 10.90 -4.64 -2.81
CA ASN A 93 11.51 -3.39 -2.33
C ASN A 93 12.46 -3.59 -1.15
N ASP A 94 12.41 -4.72 -0.47
CA ASP A 94 13.32 -5.00 0.66
C ASP A 94 14.78 -5.14 0.21
N GLU A 95 15.04 -5.42 -1.06
CA GLU A 95 16.39 -5.37 -1.64
C GLU A 95 16.90 -3.92 -1.85
N PHE A 96 16.01 -2.93 -1.73
CA PHE A 96 16.29 -1.51 -1.95
C PHE A 96 15.93 -0.68 -0.70
N GLN A 97 16.23 -1.21 0.50
CA GLN A 97 16.00 -0.53 1.78
C GLN A 97 14.53 -0.14 2.01
N ASN A 98 13.61 -1.02 1.65
CA ASN A 98 12.16 -0.77 1.72
C ASN A 98 11.76 0.52 0.99
N ALA A 99 12.28 0.75 -0.21
CA ALA A 99 11.98 1.93 -1.01
C ALA A 99 10.47 2.18 -1.09
N PRO A 100 9.99 3.40 -0.77
CA PRO A 100 8.57 3.70 -0.70
C PRO A 100 7.88 3.72 -2.07
N HIS A 101 8.63 3.82 -3.14
CA HIS A 101 8.10 3.72 -4.49
C HIS A 101 9.13 3.11 -5.46
N TRP A 102 8.62 2.57 -6.57
CA TRP A 102 9.44 2.06 -7.66
C TRP A 102 8.76 2.27 -9.01
N ASP A 103 9.56 2.53 -10.03
CA ASP A 103 9.08 2.73 -11.39
C ASP A 103 9.30 1.49 -12.23
N PHE A 104 8.25 1.06 -12.93
CA PHE A 104 8.26 -0.10 -13.83
C PHE A 104 7.98 0.34 -15.25
N GLN A 105 8.90 0.06 -16.15
CA GLN A 105 8.66 0.22 -17.58
C GLN A 105 8.09 -1.09 -18.13
N VAL A 106 6.86 -1.02 -18.65
CA VAL A 106 6.12 -2.20 -19.10
C VAL A 106 6.12 -2.25 -20.62
N GLU A 107 6.74 -3.29 -21.17
CA GLU A 107 6.80 -3.48 -22.64
C GLU A 107 5.58 -4.20 -23.17
N ALA A 108 5.15 -5.26 -22.49
CA ALA A 108 3.96 -6.04 -22.84
C ALA A 108 2.99 -6.08 -21.67
N THR A 109 1.69 -5.99 -21.98
CA THR A 109 0.62 -6.07 -20.98
C THR A 109 0.71 -7.34 -20.18
N LEU A 110 0.68 -7.22 -18.84
CA LEU A 110 0.70 -8.36 -17.92
C LEU A 110 -0.17 -8.11 -16.69
N ASP A 111 -0.71 -9.20 -16.17
CA ASP A 111 -1.37 -9.21 -14.88
C ASP A 111 -0.33 -9.45 -13.77
N VAL A 112 -0.42 -8.68 -12.70
CA VAL A 112 0.48 -8.77 -11.56
C VAL A 112 -0.29 -9.00 -10.27
N ILE A 113 0.38 -9.67 -9.36
CA ILE A 113 -0.02 -9.85 -7.97
C ILE A 113 0.95 -9.06 -7.12
N ILE A 114 0.43 -8.16 -6.29
CA ILE A 114 1.21 -7.33 -5.39
C ILE A 114 0.93 -7.79 -3.97
N GLU A 115 1.96 -8.27 -3.28
CA GLU A 115 1.89 -8.60 -1.86
C GLU A 115 2.50 -7.47 -1.04
N ALA A 116 1.83 -7.10 0.05
CA ALA A 116 2.30 -6.11 1.00
C ALA A 116 2.25 -6.64 2.42
N GLN A 117 3.32 -6.39 3.18
CA GLN A 117 3.42 -6.73 4.59
C GLN A 117 4.15 -5.62 5.34
N LEU A 118 3.89 -5.51 6.64
CA LEU A 118 4.65 -4.60 7.47
C LEU A 118 6.10 -5.07 7.61
N ASP A 119 7.04 -4.12 7.61
CA ASP A 119 8.40 -4.46 8.03
C ASP A 119 8.35 -5.00 9.46
N PRO A 120 9.01 -6.12 9.77
CA PRO A 120 8.99 -6.72 11.11
C PRO A 120 9.42 -5.77 12.24
N ILE A 121 10.21 -4.74 11.91
CA ILE A 121 10.70 -3.73 12.86
C ILE A 121 9.71 -2.56 13.02
N ALA A 122 8.78 -2.38 12.08
CA ALA A 122 7.91 -1.20 12.03
C ALA A 122 6.76 -1.19 13.03
N GLY A 123 6.48 -2.31 13.71
CA GLY A 123 5.43 -2.41 14.71
C GLY A 123 4.52 -3.63 14.55
N ALA A 124 3.57 -3.78 15.49
CA ALA A 124 2.70 -4.95 15.59
C ALA A 124 1.49 -4.89 14.64
N SER A 125 1.08 -3.70 14.22
CA SER A 125 -0.06 -3.49 13.32
C SER A 125 0.04 -2.14 12.63
N GLY A 126 -0.61 -2.02 11.49
CA GLY A 126 -0.68 -0.78 10.74
C GLY A 126 -1.54 -0.87 9.50
N CYS A 127 -1.82 0.28 8.91
CA CYS A 127 -2.48 0.36 7.61
C CYS A 127 -1.44 0.29 6.49
N ALA A 128 -1.56 -0.69 5.61
CA ALA A 128 -0.81 -0.75 4.37
C ALA A 128 -1.60 -0.03 3.28
N VAL A 129 -0.97 0.91 2.59
CA VAL A 129 -1.54 1.62 1.45
C VAL A 129 -0.64 1.40 0.24
N MET A 130 -1.25 0.99 -0.87
CA MET A 130 -0.60 0.90 -2.18
C MET A 130 -1.29 1.86 -3.14
N LEU A 131 -0.52 2.69 -3.81
CA LEU A 131 -1.00 3.59 -4.85
C LEU A 131 -0.27 3.29 -6.16
N MET A 132 -0.96 3.47 -7.25
CA MET A 132 -0.39 3.29 -8.59
C MET A 132 -0.61 4.54 -9.43
N GLY A 133 0.44 5.03 -10.02
CA GLY A 133 0.41 6.08 -11.02
C GLY A 133 1.00 5.58 -12.34
N PHE A 134 0.66 6.22 -13.44
CA PHE A 134 1.16 5.85 -14.76
C PHE A 134 1.49 7.09 -15.60
N ARG A 135 2.40 6.91 -16.55
CA ARG A 135 2.71 7.86 -17.61
C ARG A 135 2.99 7.12 -18.92
N ARG A 136 2.60 7.74 -20.01
CA ARG A 136 2.91 7.25 -21.37
C ARG A 136 4.11 7.94 -21.96
#